data_717f5e34aa3a5f177ea235ce975f059a
#
_entry.id   717f5e34aa3a5f177ea235ce975f059a
#
_cell.length_a   1.000
_cell.length_b   1.000
_cell.length_c   1.000
_cell.angle_alpha   90.00
_cell.angle_beta   90.00
_cell.angle_gamma   90.00
#
_symmetry.space_group_name_H-M   'P 1'
#
loop_
_entity.id
_entity.type
_entity.pdbx_description
1 polymer ?
#
loop_
_entity_poly.entity_id
_entity_poly.type
_entity_poly.pdbx_seq_one_letter_code
_entity_poly.pdbx_strand_id
1 'polypeptide(L)'
;MLETLEVSCGTRYIPWTYNSIGMSSDNPTGEPDNQQGRLDAYLSGFVDGEGTFSVAVTRRRDLAFGYQLVPEFRVSQNAERANVLEILRTRLTCGRIVENDRKRMTDRTRVLVVRRREDLLTKVIPFFERNPLLSDKQQSFEAFRQIVTAMAAGAHRQREGFEALVRLAFTMNGEGRYRKNTLADAIGKENPQRLHAEHSTTYRNEDTVRAAWRHAEPGRNDLAPDS
;
A
#
# COMPACT_ATOMS: atom_id res chain seq x y z
N MET A 1 -14.89 37.07 49.09
CA MET A 1 -15.25 37.51 47.74
C MET A 1 -14.34 36.79 46.80
N LEU A 2 -14.84 35.74 46.18
CA LEU A 2 -14.13 34.95 45.16
C LEU A 2 -14.88 35.21 43.86
N GLU A 3 -14.24 35.94 42.95
CA GLU A 3 -14.73 36.15 41.60
C GLU A 3 -14.43 34.92 40.76
N THR A 4 -15.46 34.27 40.27
CA THR A 4 -15.42 33.21 39.29
C THR A 4 -15.30 33.81 37.90
N LEU A 5 -14.16 33.55 37.21
CA LEU A 5 -13.97 33.87 35.81
C LEU A 5 -14.64 32.80 34.94
N GLU A 6 -15.75 33.16 34.34
CA GLU A 6 -16.38 32.39 33.28
C GLU A 6 -15.55 32.51 31.98
N VAL A 7 -14.97 31.40 31.53
CA VAL A 7 -14.35 31.31 30.22
C VAL A 7 -15.42 30.93 29.21
N SER A 8 -15.92 31.91 28.47
CA SER A 8 -16.84 31.73 27.35
C SER A 8 -16.07 31.12 26.15
N CYS A 9 -16.28 29.83 25.91
CA CYS A 9 -15.82 29.15 24.70
C CYS A 9 -16.74 29.51 23.53
N GLY A 10 -16.41 30.61 22.85
CA GLY A 10 -17.10 31.04 21.64
C GLY A 10 -16.72 30.19 20.42
N THR A 11 -17.45 29.12 20.18
CA THR A 11 -17.38 28.35 18.92
C THR A 11 -17.94 29.23 17.81
N ARG A 12 -17.05 29.85 17.01
CA ARG A 12 -17.48 30.53 15.78
C ARG A 12 -17.87 29.48 14.75
N TYR A 13 -19.15 29.27 14.58
CA TYR A 13 -19.73 28.57 13.44
C TYR A 13 -19.47 29.44 12.19
N ILE A 14 -18.64 28.97 11.27
CA ILE A 14 -18.46 29.59 9.96
C ILE A 14 -19.45 28.89 9.03
N PRO A 15 -20.53 29.57 8.60
CA PRO A 15 -21.44 28.98 7.62
C PRO A 15 -20.71 28.86 6.29
N TRP A 16 -20.65 27.66 5.75
CA TRP A 16 -20.24 27.41 4.36
C TRP A 16 -21.26 28.05 3.42
N THR A 17 -21.03 29.28 3.04
CA THR A 17 -21.76 29.88 1.92
C THR A 17 -21.22 29.24 0.65
N TYR A 18 -22.07 28.45 0.00
CA TYR A 18 -21.85 27.96 -1.36
C TYR A 18 -21.85 29.18 -2.30
N ASN A 19 -20.68 29.77 -2.49
CA ASN A 19 -20.51 30.77 -3.55
C ASN A 19 -20.53 29.99 -4.86
N SER A 20 -21.60 30.15 -5.62
CA SER A 20 -21.68 29.84 -7.04
C SER A 20 -20.63 30.71 -7.74
N ILE A 21 -19.41 30.15 -7.85
CA ILE A 21 -18.37 30.72 -8.70
C ILE A 21 -18.85 30.51 -10.11
N GLY A 22 -19.20 31.64 -10.74
CA GLY A 22 -19.63 31.70 -12.13
C GLY A 22 -18.62 30.95 -12.99
N MET A 23 -19.12 30.14 -13.90
CA MET A 23 -18.38 29.53 -14.98
C MET A 23 -17.77 30.65 -15.83
N SER A 24 -16.55 31.07 -15.53
CA SER A 24 -15.76 31.86 -16.46
C SER A 24 -15.17 30.86 -17.47
N SER A 25 -15.61 31.01 -18.70
CA SER A 25 -15.21 30.19 -19.86
C SER A 25 -13.83 30.54 -20.40
N ASP A 26 -13.01 31.24 -19.63
CA ASP A 26 -11.73 31.73 -20.09
C ASP A 26 -10.61 31.03 -19.31
N ASN A 27 -10.18 29.88 -19.83
CA ASN A 27 -8.89 29.30 -19.48
C ASN A 27 -7.88 29.64 -20.59
N PRO A 28 -7.13 30.78 -20.49
CA PRO A 28 -6.28 31.25 -21.57
C PRO A 28 -4.98 30.47 -21.76
N THR A 29 -4.70 29.44 -20.94
CA THR A 29 -3.41 28.73 -20.93
C THR A 29 -3.46 27.36 -21.58
N GLY A 30 -4.58 26.89 -22.11
CA GLY A 30 -4.63 25.61 -22.85
C GLY A 30 -4.13 24.38 -22.07
N GLU A 31 -4.11 24.44 -20.73
CA GLU A 31 -3.80 23.27 -19.92
C GLU A 31 -4.93 22.23 -20.10
N PRO A 32 -4.57 20.97 -20.37
CA PRO A 32 -5.56 19.91 -20.49
C PRO A 32 -6.39 19.85 -19.21
N ASP A 33 -7.69 19.79 -19.39
CA ASP A 33 -8.70 19.75 -18.34
C ASP A 33 -8.23 18.89 -17.15
N ASN A 34 -8.06 19.49 -15.98
CA ASN A 34 -7.55 18.86 -14.76
C ASN A 34 -8.56 17.87 -14.12
N GLN A 35 -9.57 17.41 -14.86
CA GLN A 35 -10.58 16.44 -14.40
C GLN A 35 -9.93 15.12 -14.00
N GLN A 36 -8.92 14.68 -14.76
CA GLN A 36 -8.20 13.43 -14.46
C GLN A 36 -7.43 13.52 -13.15
N GLY A 37 -6.77 14.64 -12.89
CA GLY A 37 -6.07 14.88 -11.62
C GLY A 37 -7.02 14.96 -10.43
N ARG A 38 -8.22 15.56 -10.61
CA ARG A 38 -9.26 15.59 -9.59
C ARG A 38 -9.80 14.20 -9.28
N LEU A 39 -10.01 13.37 -10.31
CA LEU A 39 -10.44 11.99 -10.13
C LEU A 39 -9.37 11.18 -9.39
N ASP A 40 -8.11 11.32 -9.76
CA ASP A 40 -7.01 10.60 -9.12
C ASP A 40 -6.87 11.00 -7.64
N ALA A 41 -6.97 12.29 -7.32
CA ALA A 41 -6.97 12.78 -5.95
C ALA A 41 -8.16 12.25 -5.13
N TYR A 42 -9.36 12.23 -5.72
CA TYR A 42 -10.54 11.63 -5.08
C TYR A 42 -10.34 10.15 -4.79
N LEU A 43 -9.84 9.38 -5.78
CA LEU A 43 -9.60 7.94 -5.63
C LEU A 43 -8.51 7.65 -4.60
N SER A 44 -7.45 8.48 -4.53
CA SER A 44 -6.43 8.37 -3.50
C SER A 44 -7.03 8.61 -2.11
N GLY A 45 -7.81 9.67 -1.91
CA GLY A 45 -8.49 9.95 -0.65
C GLY A 45 -9.50 8.87 -0.26
N PHE A 46 -10.22 8.30 -1.23
CA PHE A 46 -11.10 7.16 -0.98
C PHE A 46 -10.33 5.93 -0.49
N VAL A 47 -9.19 5.62 -1.12
CA VAL A 47 -8.31 4.52 -0.70
C VAL A 47 -7.66 4.83 0.65
N ASP A 48 -7.37 6.09 0.94
CA ASP A 48 -6.87 6.50 2.24
C ASP A 48 -7.86 6.18 3.38
N GLY A 49 -9.17 6.26 3.13
CA GLY A 49 -10.21 5.81 4.06
C GLY A 49 -10.40 4.29 4.07
N GLU A 50 -10.70 3.69 2.93
CA GLU A 50 -11.26 2.34 2.79
C GLU A 50 -10.27 1.27 2.29
N GLY A 51 -9.10 1.69 1.82
CA GLY A 51 -8.09 0.78 1.25
C GLY A 51 -7.21 0.12 2.28
N THR A 52 -6.55 -0.95 1.85
CA THR A 52 -5.57 -1.68 2.66
C THR A 52 -4.44 -2.18 1.79
N PHE A 53 -3.22 -1.84 2.16
CA PHE A 53 -1.99 -2.44 1.66
C PHE A 53 -1.55 -3.49 2.67
N SER A 54 -1.40 -4.73 2.26
CA SER A 54 -1.03 -5.81 3.17
C SER A 54 -0.11 -6.82 2.51
N VAL A 55 0.72 -7.45 3.34
CA VAL A 55 1.55 -8.57 2.93
C VAL A 55 1.31 -9.72 3.89
N ALA A 56 0.59 -10.74 3.46
CA ALA A 56 0.36 -11.92 4.27
C ALA A 56 1.63 -12.80 4.28
N VAL A 57 1.98 -13.31 5.46
CA VAL A 57 3.03 -14.32 5.65
C VAL A 57 2.34 -15.65 5.87
N THR A 58 2.26 -16.46 4.83
CA THR A 58 1.46 -17.70 4.80
C THR A 58 2.37 -18.91 4.84
N ARG A 59 2.08 -19.89 5.71
CA ARG A 59 2.83 -21.13 5.79
C ARG A 59 2.69 -21.93 4.50
N ARG A 60 3.82 -22.33 3.92
CA ARG A 60 3.93 -23.11 2.71
C ARG A 60 5.10 -24.07 2.84
N ARG A 61 4.79 -25.34 3.19
CA ARG A 61 5.79 -26.39 3.48
C ARG A 61 6.64 -26.78 2.26
N ASP A 62 6.12 -26.52 1.08
CA ASP A 62 6.77 -26.80 -0.22
C ASP A 62 7.84 -25.74 -0.61
N LEU A 63 7.89 -24.61 0.12
CA LEU A 63 8.88 -23.57 -0.13
C LEU A 63 10.11 -23.70 0.76
N ALA A 64 11.26 -23.18 0.28
CA ALA A 64 12.54 -23.27 0.96
C ALA A 64 12.51 -22.82 2.43
N PHE A 65 11.87 -21.70 2.71
CA PHE A 65 11.78 -21.12 4.05
C PHE A 65 10.48 -21.50 4.79
N GLY A 66 9.67 -22.41 4.24
CA GLY A 66 8.41 -22.85 4.85
C GLY A 66 7.29 -21.81 4.85
N TYR A 67 7.52 -20.62 4.30
CA TYR A 67 6.56 -19.53 4.24
C TYR A 67 6.60 -18.79 2.91
N GLN A 68 5.48 -18.12 2.58
CA GLN A 68 5.31 -17.31 1.40
C GLN A 68 4.85 -15.90 1.79
N LEU A 69 5.45 -14.89 1.16
CA LEU A 69 4.96 -13.52 1.20
C LEU A 69 3.91 -13.33 0.11
N VAL A 70 2.72 -12.88 0.48
CA VAL A 70 1.60 -12.64 -0.44
C VAL A 70 1.17 -11.18 -0.32
N PRO A 71 1.72 -10.28 -1.14
CA PRO A 71 1.27 -8.90 -1.17
C PRO A 71 -0.12 -8.81 -1.80
N GLU A 72 -0.95 -7.94 -1.21
CA GLU A 72 -2.31 -7.71 -1.66
C GLU A 72 -2.72 -6.26 -1.43
N PHE A 73 -3.27 -5.63 -2.45
CA PHE A 73 -4.00 -4.38 -2.35
C PHE A 73 -5.49 -4.68 -2.37
N ARG A 74 -6.23 -4.13 -1.39
CA ARG A 74 -7.67 -4.31 -1.25
C ARG A 74 -8.35 -2.99 -0.95
N VAL A 75 -9.53 -2.81 -1.52
CA VAL A 75 -10.45 -1.73 -1.16
C VAL A 75 -11.84 -2.31 -1.03
N SER A 76 -12.49 -2.10 0.10
CA SER A 76 -13.83 -2.62 0.37
C SER A 76 -14.85 -1.50 0.44
N GLN A 77 -16.06 -1.78 -0.04
CA GLN A 77 -17.18 -0.86 0.03
C GLN A 77 -18.50 -1.62 0.12
N ASN A 78 -19.49 -1.03 0.76
CA ASN A 78 -20.86 -1.55 0.75
C ASN A 78 -21.35 -1.70 -0.68
N ALA A 79 -22.05 -2.80 -0.99
CA ALA A 79 -22.46 -3.17 -2.34
C ALA A 79 -23.31 -2.08 -3.02
N GLU A 80 -24.15 -1.35 -2.27
CA GLU A 80 -24.98 -0.26 -2.77
C GLU A 80 -24.18 0.96 -3.24
N ARG A 81 -22.96 1.13 -2.71
CA ARG A 81 -22.04 2.25 -2.99
C ARG A 81 -20.79 1.82 -3.75
N ALA A 82 -20.77 0.58 -4.24
CA ALA A 82 -19.57 -0.04 -4.80
C ALA A 82 -19.17 0.46 -6.21
N ASN A 83 -19.93 1.37 -6.82
CA ASN A 83 -19.59 1.92 -8.13
C ASN A 83 -18.19 2.56 -8.16
N VAL A 84 -17.75 3.16 -7.05
CA VAL A 84 -16.41 3.74 -6.93
C VAL A 84 -15.30 2.68 -7.10
N LEU A 85 -15.55 1.41 -6.74
CA LEU A 85 -14.60 0.32 -6.96
C LEU A 85 -14.42 0.00 -8.44
N GLU A 86 -15.49 0.10 -9.25
CA GLU A 86 -15.40 -0.06 -10.71
C GLU A 86 -14.61 1.09 -11.34
N ILE A 87 -14.83 2.32 -10.88
CA ILE A 87 -14.08 3.50 -11.33
C ILE A 87 -12.59 3.30 -11.00
N LEU A 88 -12.26 2.91 -9.76
CA LEU A 88 -10.90 2.65 -9.33
C LEU A 88 -10.25 1.50 -10.13
N ARG A 89 -10.98 0.39 -10.35
CA ARG A 89 -10.51 -0.74 -11.16
C ARG A 89 -10.19 -0.32 -12.59
N THR A 90 -11.07 0.45 -13.20
CA THR A 90 -10.89 1.00 -14.56
C THR A 90 -9.68 1.93 -14.61
N ARG A 91 -9.53 2.80 -13.61
CA ARG A 91 -8.40 3.74 -13.53
C ARG A 91 -7.06 3.04 -13.35
N LEU A 92 -7.00 2.01 -12.51
CA LEU A 92 -5.81 1.18 -12.32
C LEU A 92 -5.59 0.16 -13.45
N THR A 93 -6.58 -0.10 -14.28
CA THR A 93 -6.55 -1.11 -15.34
C THR A 93 -6.18 -2.52 -14.83
N CYS A 94 -6.51 -2.83 -13.58
CA CYS A 94 -6.19 -4.13 -12.97
C CYS A 94 -7.12 -4.46 -11.79
N GLY A 95 -6.99 -5.70 -11.30
CA GLY A 95 -7.74 -6.19 -10.17
C GLY A 95 -9.09 -6.83 -10.54
N ARG A 96 -9.69 -7.44 -9.56
CA ARG A 96 -11.03 -8.05 -9.66
C ARG A 96 -11.89 -7.58 -8.51
N ILE A 97 -13.17 -7.35 -8.77
CA ILE A 97 -14.15 -7.07 -7.73
C ILE A 97 -14.82 -8.39 -7.37
N VAL A 98 -14.85 -8.69 -6.07
CA VAL A 98 -15.48 -9.89 -5.51
C VAL A 98 -16.53 -9.47 -4.49
N GLU A 99 -17.60 -10.21 -4.39
CA GLU A 99 -18.55 -10.06 -3.29
C GLU A 99 -18.05 -10.84 -2.08
N ASN A 100 -18.02 -10.16 -0.93
CA ASN A 100 -17.68 -10.79 0.33
C ASN A 100 -18.98 -11.23 1.00
N ASP A 101 -19.58 -12.29 0.46
CA ASP A 101 -20.82 -12.85 0.97
C ASP A 101 -20.52 -13.64 2.26
N ARG A 102 -20.51 -12.96 3.38
CA ARG A 102 -20.53 -13.62 4.69
C ARG A 102 -21.98 -14.03 4.95
N LYS A 103 -22.27 -15.32 4.85
CA LYS A 103 -23.58 -15.96 5.02
C LYS A 103 -24.42 -15.54 6.24
N ARG A 104 -23.96 -14.60 7.05
CA ARG A 104 -24.60 -14.13 8.29
C ARG A 104 -24.69 -12.63 8.46
N MET A 105 -24.25 -11.82 7.49
CA MET A 105 -24.35 -10.36 7.57
C MET A 105 -25.33 -9.84 6.53
N THR A 106 -26.27 -9.04 6.98
CA THR A 106 -27.23 -8.30 6.14
C THR A 106 -26.55 -7.33 5.20
N ASP A 107 -25.31 -6.94 5.49
CA ASP A 107 -24.54 -5.99 4.71
C ASP A 107 -23.68 -6.68 3.67
N ARG A 108 -24.08 -6.57 2.42
CA ARG A 108 -23.30 -7.03 1.26
C ARG A 108 -22.13 -6.08 1.04
N THR A 109 -20.93 -6.64 1.04
CA THR A 109 -19.70 -5.85 0.78
C THR A 109 -19.03 -6.31 -0.51
N ARG A 110 -18.65 -5.38 -1.37
CA ARG A 110 -17.80 -5.64 -2.53
C ARG A 110 -16.38 -5.22 -2.23
N VAL A 111 -15.42 -5.97 -2.78
CA VAL A 111 -14.00 -5.75 -2.55
C VAL A 111 -13.24 -5.79 -3.86
N LEU A 112 -12.56 -4.71 -4.19
CA LEU A 112 -11.54 -4.71 -5.24
C LEU A 112 -10.28 -5.35 -4.67
N VAL A 113 -9.73 -6.36 -5.37
CA VAL A 113 -8.53 -7.09 -4.95
C VAL A 113 -7.52 -7.12 -6.08
N VAL A 114 -6.28 -6.71 -5.80
CA VAL A 114 -5.13 -6.85 -6.69
C VAL A 114 -4.06 -7.69 -5.99
N ARG A 115 -3.69 -8.83 -6.58
CA ARG A 115 -2.67 -9.77 -6.05
C ARG A 115 -1.55 -10.06 -7.04
N ARG A 116 -1.79 -9.83 -8.34
CA ARG A 116 -0.77 -10.07 -9.36
C ARG A 116 0.38 -9.09 -9.14
N ARG A 117 1.57 -9.63 -8.85
CA ARG A 117 2.75 -8.82 -8.50
C ARG A 117 3.08 -7.79 -9.57
N GLU A 118 2.98 -8.18 -10.83
CA GLU A 118 3.20 -7.29 -11.96
C GLU A 118 2.24 -6.09 -11.94
N ASP A 119 0.94 -6.32 -11.71
CA ASP A 119 -0.06 -5.25 -11.62
C ASP A 119 0.18 -4.35 -10.38
N LEU A 120 0.60 -4.94 -9.26
CA LEU A 120 0.99 -4.17 -8.09
C LEU A 120 2.17 -3.25 -8.39
N LEU A 121 3.21 -3.78 -9.05
CA LEU A 121 4.46 -3.06 -9.36
C LEU A 121 4.26 -1.99 -10.44
N THR A 122 3.51 -2.29 -11.51
CA THR A 122 3.46 -1.44 -12.70
C THR A 122 2.24 -0.52 -12.75
N LYS A 123 1.23 -0.74 -11.90
CA LYS A 123 -0.04 0.00 -11.93
C LYS A 123 -0.40 0.61 -10.58
N VAL A 124 -0.49 -0.23 -9.53
CA VAL A 124 -0.92 0.22 -8.21
C VAL A 124 0.12 1.14 -7.56
N ILE A 125 1.37 0.69 -7.48
CA ILE A 125 2.45 1.47 -6.86
C ILE A 125 2.64 2.81 -7.58
N PRO A 126 2.80 2.89 -8.91
CA PRO A 126 2.97 4.17 -9.59
C PRO A 126 1.76 5.11 -9.48
N PHE A 127 0.56 4.58 -9.28
CA PHE A 127 -0.62 5.42 -9.05
C PHE A 127 -0.50 6.17 -7.71
N PHE A 128 -0.15 5.47 -6.61
CA PHE A 128 -0.04 6.09 -5.29
C PHE A 128 1.28 6.86 -5.09
N GLU A 129 2.32 6.62 -5.88
CA GLU A 129 3.50 7.48 -5.92
C GLU A 129 3.18 8.87 -6.50
N ARG A 130 2.29 8.92 -7.51
CA ARG A 130 1.82 10.20 -8.08
C ARG A 130 0.71 10.86 -7.27
N ASN A 131 -0.04 10.09 -6.51
CA ASN A 131 -1.18 10.54 -5.70
C ASN A 131 -1.03 10.04 -4.26
N PRO A 132 -0.15 10.65 -3.45
CA PRO A 132 0.17 10.17 -2.11
C PRO A 132 -1.05 10.13 -1.19
N LEU A 133 -1.05 9.17 -0.27
CA LEU A 133 -2.01 9.10 0.82
C LEU A 133 -1.65 10.13 1.89
N LEU A 134 -2.63 10.66 2.59
CA LEU A 134 -2.41 11.74 3.57
C LEU A 134 -2.45 11.24 5.03
N SER A 135 -2.96 10.02 5.26
CA SER A 135 -3.04 9.42 6.60
C SER A 135 -1.81 8.56 6.91
N ASP A 136 -1.79 7.97 8.11
CA ASP A 136 -0.79 6.97 8.53
C ASP A 136 -0.73 5.75 7.60
N LYS A 137 -1.71 5.57 6.73
CA LYS A 137 -1.72 4.53 5.71
C LYS A 137 -0.57 4.70 4.70
N GLN A 138 -0.06 5.92 4.53
CA GLN A 138 1.13 6.19 3.71
C GLN A 138 2.32 5.33 4.18
N GLN A 139 2.51 5.16 5.50
CA GLN A 139 3.59 4.31 6.03
C GLN A 139 3.40 2.83 5.63
N SER A 140 2.15 2.35 5.68
CA SER A 140 1.83 0.99 5.22
C SER A 140 2.04 0.83 3.71
N PHE A 141 1.73 1.85 2.91
CA PHE A 141 2.00 1.87 1.48
C PHE A 141 3.50 1.83 1.20
N GLU A 142 4.33 2.62 1.91
CA GLU A 142 5.78 2.62 1.73
C GLU A 142 6.40 1.25 2.05
N ALA A 143 6.01 0.63 3.15
CA ALA A 143 6.45 -0.72 3.48
C ALA A 143 5.99 -1.75 2.42
N PHE A 144 4.76 -1.63 1.94
CA PHE A 144 4.22 -2.46 0.87
C PHE A 144 5.00 -2.30 -0.43
N ARG A 145 5.27 -1.06 -0.85
CA ARG A 145 6.06 -0.72 -2.04
C ARG A 145 7.44 -1.36 -1.97
N GLN A 146 8.14 -1.17 -0.86
CA GLN A 146 9.45 -1.75 -0.63
C GLN A 146 9.43 -3.27 -0.78
N ILE A 147 8.47 -3.96 -0.12
CA ILE A 147 8.34 -5.41 -0.19
C ILE A 147 8.09 -5.88 -1.62
N VAL A 148 7.13 -5.27 -2.33
CA VAL A 148 6.78 -5.68 -3.70
C VAL A 148 7.95 -5.49 -4.65
N THR A 149 8.65 -4.37 -4.55
CA THR A 149 9.84 -4.05 -5.37
C THR A 149 10.98 -5.04 -5.10
N ALA A 150 11.31 -5.27 -3.83
CA ALA A 150 12.36 -6.23 -3.46
C ALA A 150 12.01 -7.67 -3.87
N MET A 151 10.72 -8.04 -3.79
CA MET A 151 10.25 -9.33 -4.31
C MET A 151 10.37 -9.42 -5.82
N ALA A 152 10.17 -8.35 -6.58
CA ALA A 152 10.37 -8.31 -8.03
C ALA A 152 11.86 -8.49 -8.38
N ALA A 153 12.76 -7.90 -7.60
CA ALA A 153 14.20 -8.09 -7.72
C ALA A 153 14.70 -9.48 -7.25
N GLY A 154 13.81 -10.32 -6.72
CA GLY A 154 14.16 -11.67 -6.28
C GLY A 154 14.71 -11.80 -4.85
N ALA A 155 14.78 -10.71 -4.07
CA ALA A 155 15.34 -10.71 -2.71
C ALA A 155 14.71 -11.78 -1.78
N HIS A 156 13.42 -12.08 -1.95
CA HIS A 156 12.70 -13.11 -1.21
C HIS A 156 13.18 -14.56 -1.48
N ARG A 157 14.05 -14.77 -2.45
CA ARG A 157 14.64 -16.09 -2.77
C ARG A 157 15.89 -16.39 -1.95
N GLN A 158 16.48 -15.37 -1.35
CA GLN A 158 17.63 -15.48 -0.44
C GLN A 158 17.12 -15.40 1.00
N ARG A 159 17.75 -16.13 1.92
CA ARG A 159 17.30 -16.22 3.31
C ARG A 159 17.26 -14.86 3.99
N GLU A 160 18.36 -14.12 3.92
CA GLU A 160 18.50 -12.81 4.53
C GLU A 160 17.47 -11.82 3.97
N GLY A 161 17.29 -11.83 2.66
CA GLY A 161 16.27 -11.02 1.98
C GLY A 161 14.86 -11.41 2.39
N PHE A 162 14.57 -12.70 2.47
CA PHE A 162 13.26 -13.19 2.92
C PHE A 162 12.96 -12.75 4.36
N GLU A 163 13.92 -12.94 5.29
CA GLU A 163 13.76 -12.55 6.68
C GLU A 163 13.58 -11.05 6.85
N ALA A 164 14.34 -10.22 6.10
CA ALA A 164 14.20 -8.78 6.10
C ALA A 164 12.79 -8.37 5.64
N LEU A 165 12.26 -8.97 4.56
CA LEU A 165 10.93 -8.70 4.05
C LEU A 165 9.83 -9.17 5.00
N VAL A 166 10.02 -10.31 5.69
CA VAL A 166 9.10 -10.77 6.73
C VAL A 166 9.04 -9.77 7.88
N ARG A 167 10.21 -9.32 8.39
CA ARG A 167 10.28 -8.30 9.45
C ARG A 167 9.53 -7.03 9.04
N LEU A 168 9.78 -6.52 7.84
CA LEU A 168 9.09 -5.35 7.31
C LEU A 168 7.58 -5.59 7.18
N ALA A 169 7.15 -6.77 6.72
CA ALA A 169 5.74 -7.11 6.66
C ALA A 169 5.08 -7.11 8.05
N PHE A 170 5.80 -7.44 9.11
CA PHE A 170 5.28 -7.44 10.48
C PHE A 170 5.15 -6.03 11.08
N THR A 171 5.82 -5.00 10.56
CA THR A 171 5.59 -3.61 10.99
C THR A 171 4.30 -3.01 10.40
N MET A 172 3.72 -3.65 9.38
CA MET A 172 2.51 -3.17 8.73
C MET A 172 1.24 -3.49 9.53
N ASN A 173 0.21 -2.65 9.37
CA ASN A 173 -1.16 -2.92 9.84
C ASN A 173 -1.24 -3.33 11.31
N GLY A 174 -0.77 -2.48 12.21
CA GLY A 174 -0.87 -2.67 13.66
C GLY A 174 0.13 -3.71 14.20
N GLU A 175 1.34 -3.70 13.67
CA GLU A 175 2.47 -4.50 14.17
C GLU A 175 2.19 -6.02 14.18
N GLY A 176 1.41 -6.48 13.23
CA GLY A 176 1.13 -7.91 13.09
C GLY A 176 0.14 -8.50 14.11
N ARG A 177 -0.51 -7.66 14.92
CA ARG A 177 -1.44 -8.09 16.00
C ARG A 177 -2.50 -9.10 15.56
N TYR A 178 -2.95 -9.01 14.32
CA TYR A 178 -3.99 -9.91 13.76
C TYR A 178 -3.41 -11.05 12.91
N ARG A 179 -2.10 -11.27 12.94
CA ARG A 179 -1.46 -12.35 12.17
C ARG A 179 -1.61 -13.69 12.91
N LYS A 180 -1.85 -14.75 12.14
CA LYS A 180 -1.95 -16.13 12.67
C LYS A 180 -0.59 -16.72 13.05
N ASN A 181 0.50 -16.24 12.42
CA ASN A 181 1.86 -16.70 12.65
C ASN A 181 2.63 -15.60 13.36
N THR A 182 3.50 -15.96 14.29
CA THR A 182 4.43 -15.03 14.93
C THR A 182 5.63 -14.75 14.02
N LEU A 183 6.34 -13.66 14.28
CA LEU A 183 7.60 -13.38 13.59
C LEU A 183 8.62 -14.51 13.78
N ALA A 184 8.75 -15.01 15.01
CA ALA A 184 9.65 -16.13 15.34
C ALA A 184 9.30 -17.42 14.58
N ASP A 185 7.99 -17.69 14.36
CA ASP A 185 7.58 -18.84 13.55
C ASP A 185 8.03 -18.70 12.09
N ALA A 186 7.96 -17.49 11.54
CA ALA A 186 8.25 -17.25 10.13
C ALA A 186 9.74 -17.20 9.79
N ILE A 187 10.60 -16.77 10.73
CA ILE A 187 12.05 -16.61 10.52
C ILE A 187 12.89 -17.62 11.34
N GLY A 188 12.33 -18.25 12.37
CA GLY A 188 13.06 -19.07 13.33
C GLY A 188 13.17 -20.57 13.00
N LYS A 189 12.53 -21.05 11.93
CA LYS A 189 12.55 -22.49 11.59
C LYS A 189 13.22 -22.72 10.25
N GLU A 190 14.43 -23.26 10.30
CA GLU A 190 14.99 -23.97 9.16
C GLU A 190 14.10 -25.17 8.84
N ASN A 191 13.78 -25.35 7.56
CA ASN A 191 13.12 -26.58 7.12
C ASN A 191 14.20 -27.68 7.05
N PRO A 192 14.20 -28.67 7.97
CA PRO A 192 15.27 -29.68 8.02
C PRO A 192 15.40 -30.51 6.75
N GLN A 193 14.38 -30.53 5.90
CA GLN A 193 14.35 -31.35 4.68
C GLN A 193 15.16 -30.76 3.51
N ARG A 194 15.71 -29.55 3.64
CA ARG A 194 16.51 -28.92 2.57
C ARG A 194 17.97 -28.61 2.91
N LEU A 195 18.44 -28.94 4.10
CA LEU A 195 19.86 -28.77 4.49
C LEU A 195 20.84 -29.56 3.63
N HIS A 196 20.35 -30.50 2.81
CA HIS A 196 21.22 -31.30 1.93
C HIS A 196 21.45 -30.70 0.53
N ALA A 197 20.76 -29.61 0.17
CA ALA A 197 20.87 -29.02 -1.19
C ALA A 197 21.76 -27.77 -1.27
N GLU A 198 22.16 -27.14 -0.16
CA GLU A 198 22.78 -25.81 -0.16
C GLU A 198 24.22 -25.75 0.39
N HIS A 199 24.99 -26.86 0.35
CA HIS A 199 26.41 -26.78 0.68
C HIS A 199 27.29 -26.24 -0.46
N SER A 200 26.70 -25.57 -1.43
CA SER A 200 27.44 -24.94 -2.53
C SER A 200 26.86 -23.56 -2.86
N THR A 201 27.17 -22.57 -2.08
CA THR A 201 27.55 -21.22 -2.50
C THR A 201 27.53 -20.27 -1.30
N THR A 202 28.71 -20.03 -0.77
CA THR A 202 28.99 -18.95 0.18
C THR A 202 28.86 -17.63 -0.56
N TYR A 203 27.78 -16.90 -0.37
CA TYR A 203 27.71 -15.48 -0.72
C TYR A 203 27.39 -14.66 0.52
N ARG A 204 28.43 -13.99 0.98
CA ARG A 204 28.39 -12.91 1.96
C ARG A 204 27.67 -11.73 1.28
N ASN A 205 26.47 -11.37 1.70
CA ASN A 205 25.73 -10.37 0.92
C ASN A 205 24.83 -9.43 1.71
N GLU A 206 25.41 -8.63 2.60
CA GLU A 206 24.84 -7.34 2.99
C GLU A 206 24.76 -6.37 1.79
N ASP A 207 25.68 -6.51 0.83
CA ASP A 207 25.76 -5.68 -0.37
C ASP A 207 24.65 -5.97 -1.38
N THR A 208 24.13 -7.18 -1.47
CA THR A 208 23.04 -7.51 -2.42
C THR A 208 21.71 -6.98 -1.94
N VAL A 209 21.45 -7.02 -0.65
CA VAL A 209 20.25 -6.38 -0.08
C VAL A 209 20.35 -4.87 -0.25
N ARG A 210 21.49 -4.26 0.07
CA ARG A 210 21.75 -2.82 -0.15
C ARG A 210 21.76 -2.44 -1.62
N ALA A 211 22.20 -3.29 -2.53
CA ALA A 211 22.15 -3.03 -3.97
C ALA A 211 20.70 -3.08 -4.50
N ALA A 212 19.90 -4.07 -4.07
CA ALA A 212 18.48 -4.13 -4.41
C ALA A 212 17.71 -2.91 -3.87
N TRP A 213 18.09 -2.38 -2.70
CA TRP A 213 17.51 -1.17 -2.12
C TRP A 213 17.92 0.10 -2.88
N ARG A 214 19.18 0.20 -3.36
CA ARG A 214 19.66 1.36 -4.13
C ARG A 214 19.00 1.51 -5.49
N HIS A 215 18.60 0.41 -6.13
CA HIS A 215 17.88 0.44 -7.40
C HIS A 215 16.37 0.67 -7.26
N ALA A 216 15.84 0.65 -6.03
CA ALA A 216 14.44 0.93 -5.72
C ALA A 216 14.16 2.42 -5.41
N GLU A 217 15.19 3.26 -5.29
CA GLU A 217 15.00 4.70 -5.14
C GLU A 217 14.73 5.35 -6.51
N PRO A 218 13.62 6.10 -6.68
CA PRO A 218 13.38 6.86 -7.90
C PRO A 218 14.45 7.97 -8.01
N GLY A 219 15.08 8.03 -9.17
CA GLY A 219 16.22 8.83 -9.56
C GLY A 219 16.38 10.18 -8.87
N ARG A 220 17.49 10.33 -8.18
CA ARG A 220 18.04 11.63 -7.87
C ARG A 220 18.49 12.25 -9.20
N ASN A 221 17.78 13.29 -9.66
CA ASN A 221 18.21 14.12 -10.79
C ASN A 221 19.58 14.73 -10.45
N ASP A 222 20.63 14.18 -11.05
CA ASP A 222 21.94 14.84 -11.13
C ASP A 222 21.82 16.00 -12.13
N LEU A 223 21.40 17.16 -11.64
CA LEU A 223 21.63 18.42 -12.34
C LEU A 223 23.12 18.73 -12.17
N ALA A 224 23.88 18.46 -13.21
CA ALA A 224 25.24 18.94 -13.33
C ALA A 224 25.24 20.49 -13.34
N PRO A 225 26.16 21.16 -12.66
CA PRO A 225 26.29 22.61 -12.76
C PRO A 225 26.99 22.94 -14.08
N ASP A 226 26.31 23.76 -14.91
CA ASP A 226 26.94 24.42 -16.06
C ASP A 226 28.03 25.35 -15.60
N SER A 227 29.20 25.13 -16.14
CA SER A 227 30.36 26.05 -16.10
C SER A 227 30.44 26.83 -17.41
#